data_bf3052e08494854e19bd267f688ac30c
#
_entry.id   bf3052e08494854e19bd267f688ac30c
#
_cell.length_a   1.000
_cell.length_b   1.000
_cell.length_c   1.000
_cell.angle_alpha   90.00
_cell.angle_beta   90.00
_cell.angle_gamma   90.00
#
_symmetry.space_group_name_H-M   'P 1'
#
loop_
_entity.id
_entity.type
_entity.pdbx_description
1 polymer ?
#
loop_
_entity_poly.entity_id
_entity_poly.type
_entity_poly.pdbx_seq_one_letter_code
_entity_poly.pdbx_strand_id
1 'polypeptide(L)'
;MKLKCTNVLVTIAMICSVLAMIMNWIIYFGPQDKYVQSFGVDVNTERILDIRSIICPILTVGLYILACTITRKSQKKRTGLAISVIVLVSHIILNVLNVLCVVAVNRKYAFFYGASVLAKASILNNMRNFMEKPFHILAMIFLAITIGTLCGRDNNMQQTPYYGDPMYQMPNNGYNTQPQSGQSL
;
A
#
# COMPACT_ATOMS: atom_id res chain seq x y z
N MET A 1 17.02 -1.89 13.11
CA MET A 1 17.12 -2.18 11.65
C MET A 1 15.78 -2.37 10.95
N LYS A 2 14.82 -3.12 11.52
CA LYS A 2 13.50 -3.40 10.89
C LYS A 2 12.62 -2.17 10.58
N LEU A 3 12.62 -1.13 11.41
CA LEU A 3 11.82 0.09 11.18
C LEU A 3 12.28 0.86 9.92
N LYS A 4 13.60 0.89 9.66
CA LYS A 4 14.15 1.49 8.44
C LYS A 4 13.68 0.74 7.18
N CYS A 5 13.63 -0.61 7.25
CA CYS A 5 13.15 -1.44 6.14
C CYS A 5 11.68 -1.16 5.80
N THR A 6 10.79 -1.10 6.80
CA THR A 6 9.36 -0.78 6.60
C THR A 6 9.17 0.59 5.94
N ASN A 7 9.93 1.60 6.39
CA ASN A 7 9.86 2.95 5.80
C ASN A 7 10.36 2.98 4.35
N VAL A 8 11.36 2.16 4.01
CA VAL A 8 11.85 2.02 2.63
C VAL A 8 10.77 1.38 1.75
N LEU A 9 10.18 0.27 2.20
CA LEU A 9 9.15 -0.47 1.45
C LEU A 9 7.93 0.40 1.15
N VAL A 10 7.39 1.13 2.13
CA VAL A 10 6.24 2.01 1.89
C VAL A 10 6.60 3.19 0.98
N THR A 11 7.86 3.64 1.00
CA THR A 11 8.33 4.67 0.07
C THR A 11 8.42 4.14 -1.35
N ILE A 12 8.93 2.93 -1.55
CA ILE A 12 8.98 2.29 -2.87
C ILE A 12 7.56 2.10 -3.41
N ALA A 13 6.62 1.65 -2.57
CA ALA A 13 5.22 1.53 -2.95
C ALA A 13 4.63 2.88 -3.43
N MET A 14 4.92 3.97 -2.72
CA MET A 14 4.51 5.32 -3.11
C MET A 14 5.15 5.74 -4.45
N ILE A 15 6.44 5.51 -4.65
CA ILE A 15 7.13 5.82 -5.91
C ILE A 15 6.50 5.05 -7.08
N CYS A 16 6.23 3.75 -6.91
CA CYS A 16 5.55 2.95 -7.93
C CYS A 16 4.16 3.51 -8.27
N SER A 17 3.40 3.97 -7.28
CA SER A 17 2.10 4.61 -7.50
C SER A 17 2.22 5.92 -8.30
N VAL A 18 3.23 6.74 -8.03
CA VAL A 18 3.51 7.95 -8.80
C VAL A 18 3.90 7.62 -10.25
N LEU A 19 4.75 6.60 -10.45
CA LEU A 19 5.13 6.15 -11.79
C LEU A 19 3.91 5.64 -12.57
N ALA A 20 3.02 4.90 -11.94
CA ALA A 20 1.75 4.49 -12.55
C ALA A 20 0.93 5.69 -13.03
N MET A 21 0.80 6.73 -12.21
CA MET A 21 0.11 7.97 -12.55
C MET A 21 0.76 8.67 -13.76
N ILE A 22 2.09 8.78 -13.77
CA ILE A 22 2.83 9.40 -14.87
C ILE A 22 2.59 8.63 -16.18
N MET A 23 2.69 7.28 -16.15
CA MET A 23 2.46 6.46 -17.32
C MET A 23 1.03 6.60 -17.84
N ASN A 24 0.03 6.64 -16.96
CA ASN A 24 -1.35 6.89 -17.35
C ASN A 24 -1.51 8.26 -18.03
N TRP A 25 -0.88 9.31 -17.50
CA TRP A 25 -0.98 10.65 -18.07
C TRP A 25 -0.23 10.78 -19.41
N ILE A 26 0.89 10.09 -19.59
CA ILE A 26 1.59 10.03 -20.89
C ILE A 26 0.64 9.48 -21.98
N ILE A 27 -0.15 8.44 -21.66
CA ILE A 27 -1.07 7.84 -22.61
C ILE A 27 -2.24 8.77 -22.93
N TYR A 28 -2.85 9.39 -21.92
CA TYR A 28 -4.06 10.19 -22.11
C TYR A 28 -3.79 11.61 -22.58
N PHE A 29 -2.68 12.23 -22.14
CA PHE A 29 -2.30 13.58 -22.57
C PHE A 29 -1.29 13.61 -23.72
N GLY A 30 -0.69 12.47 -24.05
CA GLY A 30 0.22 12.33 -25.16
C GLY A 30 -0.47 12.34 -26.54
N PRO A 31 0.26 12.10 -27.61
CA PRO A 31 -0.25 12.11 -28.99
C PRO A 31 -1.00 10.83 -29.29
N GLN A 32 -2.26 10.73 -28.86
CA GLN A 32 -3.09 9.52 -28.98
C GLN A 32 -3.18 8.98 -30.42
N ASP A 33 -3.27 9.87 -31.43
CA ASP A 33 -3.40 9.44 -32.82
C ASP A 33 -2.12 8.76 -33.31
N LYS A 34 -0.94 9.26 -32.94
CA LYS A 34 0.35 8.60 -33.25
C LYS A 34 0.46 7.22 -32.58
N TYR A 35 -0.02 7.10 -31.37
CA TYR A 35 -0.05 5.80 -30.69
C TYR A 35 -0.94 4.81 -31.42
N VAL A 36 -2.13 5.22 -31.84
CA VAL A 36 -3.09 4.36 -32.52
C VAL A 36 -2.61 3.98 -33.92
N GLN A 37 -2.02 4.93 -34.65
CA GLN A 37 -1.42 4.68 -35.97
C GLN A 37 -0.27 3.66 -35.90
N SER A 38 0.53 3.66 -34.84
CA SER A 38 1.60 2.66 -34.65
C SER A 38 1.07 1.22 -34.56
N PHE A 39 -0.22 1.03 -34.26
CA PHE A 39 -0.89 -0.27 -34.30
C PHE A 39 -1.63 -0.56 -35.61
N GLY A 40 -1.37 0.24 -36.68
CA GLY A 40 -1.96 0.01 -38.01
C GLY A 40 -3.43 0.46 -38.13
N VAL A 41 -3.91 1.25 -37.20
CA VAL A 41 -5.30 1.79 -37.18
C VAL A 41 -5.24 3.26 -37.53
N ASP A 42 -5.74 3.59 -38.74
CA ASP A 42 -5.91 5.00 -39.13
C ASP A 42 -7.23 5.53 -38.61
N VAL A 43 -7.17 6.27 -37.52
CA VAL A 43 -8.36 6.84 -36.84
C VAL A 43 -8.13 8.32 -36.59
N ASN A 44 -8.72 9.13 -37.45
CA ASN A 44 -8.79 10.58 -37.25
C ASN A 44 -10.05 10.94 -36.46
N THR A 45 -10.02 10.69 -35.17
CA THR A 45 -11.15 10.97 -34.27
C THR A 45 -10.73 11.89 -33.15
N GLU A 46 -11.72 12.57 -32.55
CA GLU A 46 -11.50 13.44 -31.39
C GLU A 46 -10.71 12.75 -30.27
N ARG A 47 -10.01 13.55 -29.49
CA ARG A 47 -9.23 13.08 -28.36
C ARG A 47 -10.12 12.45 -27.30
N ILE A 48 -9.81 11.24 -26.90
CA ILE A 48 -10.53 10.58 -25.79
C ILE A 48 -9.97 11.13 -24.48
N LEU A 49 -10.75 11.95 -23.81
CA LEU A 49 -10.47 12.41 -22.44
C LEU A 49 -11.43 11.72 -21.49
N ASP A 50 -10.85 10.89 -20.62
CA ASP A 50 -11.60 10.21 -19.57
C ASP A 50 -11.27 10.84 -18.21
N ILE A 51 -12.26 11.47 -17.59
CA ILE A 51 -12.13 12.12 -16.26
C ILE A 51 -11.56 11.13 -15.23
N ARG A 52 -11.88 9.85 -15.35
CA ARG A 52 -11.33 8.81 -14.47
C ARG A 52 -9.81 8.67 -14.58
N SER A 53 -9.26 8.86 -15.78
CA SER A 53 -7.82 8.83 -16.02
C SER A 53 -7.07 9.94 -15.29
N ILE A 54 -7.76 10.96 -14.85
CA ILE A 54 -7.23 12.07 -14.07
C ILE A 54 -7.44 11.81 -12.59
N ILE A 55 -8.69 11.53 -12.20
CA ILE A 55 -9.10 11.48 -10.78
C ILE A 55 -8.56 10.22 -10.09
N CYS A 56 -8.72 9.03 -10.69
CA CYS A 56 -8.32 7.78 -10.04
C CYS A 56 -6.82 7.70 -9.70
N PRO A 57 -5.89 8.07 -10.60
CA PRO A 57 -4.47 8.09 -10.27
C PRO A 57 -4.12 9.08 -9.15
N ILE A 58 -4.73 10.27 -9.15
CA ILE A 58 -4.52 11.28 -8.09
C ILE A 58 -4.97 10.73 -6.74
N LEU A 59 -6.16 10.13 -6.66
CA LEU A 59 -6.66 9.51 -5.44
C LEU A 59 -5.75 8.39 -4.96
N THR A 60 -5.31 7.52 -5.88
CA THR A 60 -4.39 6.41 -5.56
C THR A 60 -3.08 6.93 -4.99
N VAL A 61 -2.44 7.89 -5.65
CA VAL A 61 -1.19 8.50 -5.17
C VAL A 61 -1.41 9.18 -3.81
N GLY A 62 -2.51 9.90 -3.63
CA GLY A 62 -2.87 10.53 -2.35
C GLY A 62 -2.96 9.51 -1.20
N LEU A 63 -3.57 8.36 -1.43
CA LEU A 63 -3.64 7.26 -0.46
C LEU A 63 -2.25 6.73 -0.10
N TYR A 64 -1.35 6.55 -1.08
CA TYR A 64 0.01 6.09 -0.82
C TYR A 64 0.88 7.12 -0.09
N ILE A 65 0.71 8.41 -0.40
CA ILE A 65 1.34 9.50 0.35
C ILE A 65 0.88 9.49 1.80
N LEU A 66 -0.43 9.32 2.03
CA LEU A 66 -1.00 9.20 3.37
C LEU A 66 -0.42 8.00 4.13
N ALA A 67 -0.38 6.82 3.51
CA ALA A 67 0.23 5.63 4.10
C ALA A 67 1.70 5.87 4.46
N CYS A 68 2.48 6.45 3.54
CA CYS A 68 3.90 6.74 3.74
C CYS A 68 4.11 7.71 4.91
N THR A 69 3.34 8.80 4.95
CA THR A 69 3.46 9.84 5.97
C THR A 69 3.11 9.30 7.35
N ILE A 70 1.99 8.59 7.47
CA ILE A 70 1.53 8.06 8.76
C ILE A 70 2.44 6.94 9.24
N THR A 71 2.86 6.02 8.37
CA THR A 71 3.76 4.92 8.74
C THR A 71 5.12 5.44 9.23
N ARG A 72 5.62 6.54 8.65
CA ARG A 72 6.88 7.17 9.06
C ARG A 72 6.75 7.95 10.36
N LYS A 73 5.67 8.71 10.55
CA LYS A 73 5.46 9.57 11.73
C LYS A 73 4.91 8.80 12.93
N SER A 74 4.14 7.74 12.71
CA SER A 74 3.50 7.01 13.79
C SER A 74 4.52 6.18 14.56
N GLN A 75 4.70 6.51 15.83
CA GLN A 75 5.41 5.64 16.76
C GLN A 75 4.60 4.38 17.11
N LYS A 76 3.28 4.43 16.91
CA LYS A 76 2.36 3.32 17.16
C LYS A 76 2.25 2.44 15.92
N LYS A 77 2.83 1.27 15.99
CA LYS A 77 2.82 0.25 14.96
C LYS A 77 1.41 -0.12 14.46
N ARG A 78 0.44 -0.24 15.37
CA ARG A 78 -0.95 -0.57 15.02
C ARG A 78 -1.58 0.45 14.07
N THR A 79 -1.26 1.74 14.24
CA THR A 79 -1.78 2.80 13.37
C THR A 79 -1.19 2.68 11.96
N GLY A 80 0.13 2.45 11.83
CA GLY A 80 0.78 2.22 10.53
C GLY A 80 0.23 0.99 9.82
N LEU A 81 -0.01 -0.09 10.55
CA LEU A 81 -0.62 -1.32 10.04
C LEU A 81 -2.04 -1.05 9.51
N ALA A 82 -2.90 -0.45 10.33
CA ALA A 82 -4.29 -0.17 9.97
C ALA A 82 -4.39 0.68 8.69
N ILE A 83 -3.61 1.76 8.61
CA ILE A 83 -3.59 2.63 7.42
C ILE A 83 -3.08 1.88 6.19
N SER A 84 -2.02 1.08 6.31
CA SER A 84 -1.51 0.29 5.18
C SER A 84 -2.54 -0.71 4.65
N VAL A 85 -3.30 -1.36 5.53
CA VAL A 85 -4.39 -2.26 5.15
C VAL A 85 -5.53 -1.49 4.47
N ILE A 86 -5.95 -0.35 5.03
CA ILE A 86 -7.00 0.49 4.43
C ILE A 86 -6.58 0.94 3.03
N VAL A 87 -5.36 1.39 2.84
CA VAL A 87 -4.86 1.85 1.54
C VAL A 87 -4.80 0.69 0.53
N LEU A 88 -4.35 -0.51 0.94
CA LEU A 88 -4.34 -1.67 0.06
C LEU A 88 -5.74 -2.07 -0.40
N VAL A 89 -6.69 -2.16 0.53
CA VAL A 89 -8.09 -2.47 0.22
C VAL A 89 -8.71 -1.40 -0.68
N SER A 90 -8.50 -0.13 -0.37
CA SER A 90 -8.99 0.99 -1.19
C SER A 90 -8.42 0.94 -2.61
N HIS A 91 -7.13 0.61 -2.77
CA HIS A 91 -6.50 0.48 -4.08
C HIS A 91 -7.11 -0.67 -4.89
N ILE A 92 -7.36 -1.82 -4.26
CA ILE A 92 -8.03 -2.96 -4.92
C ILE A 92 -9.45 -2.54 -5.37
N ILE A 93 -10.22 -1.89 -4.49
CA ILE A 93 -11.58 -1.42 -4.82
C ILE A 93 -11.53 -0.43 -5.99
N LEU A 94 -10.62 0.55 -5.97
CA LEU A 94 -10.48 1.52 -7.06
C LEU A 94 -10.13 0.84 -8.39
N ASN A 95 -9.27 -0.19 -8.38
CA ASN A 95 -8.96 -0.98 -9.58
C ASN A 95 -10.17 -1.75 -10.11
N VAL A 96 -10.94 -2.41 -9.24
CA VAL A 96 -12.16 -3.12 -9.63
C VAL A 96 -13.19 -2.15 -10.21
N LEU A 97 -13.44 -1.03 -9.55
CA LEU A 97 -14.34 0.01 -10.04
C LEU A 97 -13.89 0.55 -11.39
N ASN A 98 -12.59 0.77 -11.58
CA ASN A 98 -12.04 1.24 -12.83
C ASN A 98 -12.29 0.23 -13.97
N VAL A 99 -12.09 -1.08 -13.74
CA VAL A 99 -12.40 -2.13 -14.73
C VAL A 99 -13.89 -2.15 -15.09
N LEU A 100 -14.77 -2.10 -14.08
CA LEU A 100 -16.22 -2.07 -14.30
C LEU A 100 -16.64 -0.85 -15.11
N CYS A 101 -16.08 0.33 -14.79
CA CYS A 101 -16.34 1.55 -15.53
C CYS A 101 -15.83 1.46 -16.99
N VAL A 102 -14.64 0.88 -17.24
CA VAL A 102 -14.12 0.69 -18.59
C VAL A 102 -15.08 -0.17 -19.43
N VAL A 103 -15.59 -1.26 -18.86
CA VAL A 103 -16.56 -2.12 -19.56
C VAL A 103 -17.84 -1.36 -19.88
N ALA A 104 -18.40 -0.60 -18.94
CA ALA A 104 -19.62 0.18 -19.14
C ALA A 104 -19.43 1.27 -20.19
N VAL A 105 -18.30 1.99 -20.13
CA VAL A 105 -17.98 3.07 -21.07
C VAL A 105 -17.73 2.53 -22.48
N ASN A 106 -17.00 1.42 -22.62
CA ASN A 106 -16.78 0.79 -23.94
C ASN A 106 -18.11 0.38 -24.60
N ARG A 107 -19.05 -0.17 -23.81
CA ARG A 107 -20.39 -0.48 -24.33
C ARG A 107 -21.11 0.77 -24.81
N LYS A 108 -21.04 1.88 -24.07
CA LYS A 108 -21.63 3.16 -24.44
C LYS A 108 -20.96 3.74 -25.69
N TYR A 109 -19.64 3.72 -25.78
CA TYR A 109 -18.92 4.21 -26.95
C TYR A 109 -19.21 3.39 -28.22
N ALA A 110 -19.29 2.06 -28.12
CA ALA A 110 -19.67 1.21 -29.23
C ALA A 110 -21.03 1.57 -29.80
N PHE A 111 -21.98 1.93 -28.94
CA PHE A 111 -23.34 2.28 -29.36
C PHE A 111 -23.46 3.69 -29.97
N PHE A 112 -22.77 4.69 -29.40
CA PHE A 112 -22.97 6.10 -29.78
C PHE A 112 -21.93 6.63 -30.80
N TYR A 113 -20.71 6.13 -30.79
CA TYR A 113 -19.61 6.74 -31.56
C TYR A 113 -19.03 5.87 -32.65
N GLY A 114 -19.51 4.65 -32.83
CA GLY A 114 -19.09 3.73 -33.89
C GLY A 114 -17.78 2.97 -33.63
N ALA A 115 -17.43 2.09 -34.60
CA ALA A 115 -16.35 1.13 -34.45
C ALA A 115 -14.95 1.77 -34.35
N SER A 116 -14.71 2.89 -35.01
CA SER A 116 -13.40 3.56 -35.02
C SER A 116 -13.01 4.13 -33.67
N VAL A 117 -13.94 4.78 -32.97
CA VAL A 117 -13.70 5.32 -31.63
C VAL A 117 -13.52 4.20 -30.62
N LEU A 118 -14.27 3.09 -30.79
CA LEU A 118 -14.08 1.90 -29.96
C LEU A 118 -12.70 1.28 -30.17
N ALA A 119 -12.20 1.18 -31.41
CA ALA A 119 -10.87 0.68 -31.71
C ALA A 119 -9.80 1.55 -31.03
N LYS A 120 -9.89 2.87 -31.16
CA LYS A 120 -8.99 3.82 -30.49
C LYS A 120 -9.01 3.65 -28.96
N ALA A 121 -10.20 3.58 -28.36
CA ALA A 121 -10.35 3.38 -26.91
C ALA A 121 -9.76 2.05 -26.46
N SER A 122 -9.92 0.97 -27.24
CA SER A 122 -9.37 -0.35 -26.96
C SER A 122 -7.84 -0.34 -26.99
N ILE A 123 -7.23 0.28 -28.00
CA ILE A 123 -5.76 0.39 -28.12
C ILE A 123 -5.20 1.18 -26.93
N LEU A 124 -5.76 2.35 -26.61
CA LEU A 124 -5.31 3.17 -25.47
C LEU A 124 -5.44 2.40 -24.15
N ASN A 125 -6.52 1.65 -23.96
CA ASN A 125 -6.70 0.82 -22.78
C ASN A 125 -5.69 -0.33 -22.72
N ASN A 126 -5.35 -0.95 -23.85
CA ASN A 126 -4.30 -1.97 -23.91
C ASN A 126 -2.91 -1.40 -23.58
N MET A 127 -2.56 -0.24 -24.14
CA MET A 127 -1.33 0.46 -23.79
C MET A 127 -1.27 0.76 -22.29
N ARG A 128 -2.37 1.24 -21.70
CA ARG A 128 -2.49 1.47 -20.27
C ARG A 128 -2.27 0.19 -19.47
N ASN A 129 -2.87 -0.91 -19.90
CA ASN A 129 -2.68 -2.20 -19.23
C ASN A 129 -1.21 -2.64 -19.23
N PHE A 130 -0.47 -2.35 -20.29
CA PHE A 130 0.94 -2.69 -20.40
C PHE A 130 1.87 -1.74 -19.61
N MET A 131 1.60 -0.45 -19.64
CA MET A 131 2.51 0.57 -19.09
C MET A 131 2.20 0.92 -17.64
N GLU A 132 0.93 1.01 -17.25
CA GLU A 132 0.48 1.46 -15.93
C GLU A 132 0.34 0.30 -14.94
N LYS A 133 -0.31 -0.81 -15.35
CA LYS A 133 -0.63 -1.92 -14.43
C LYS A 133 0.57 -2.55 -13.73
N PRO A 134 1.74 -2.76 -14.35
CA PRO A 134 2.89 -3.32 -13.64
C PRO A 134 3.28 -2.50 -12.42
N PHE A 135 3.22 -1.17 -12.52
CA PHE A 135 3.54 -0.29 -11.39
C PHE A 135 2.48 -0.34 -10.29
N HIS A 136 1.20 -0.48 -10.63
CA HIS A 136 0.14 -0.70 -9.64
C HIS A 136 0.32 -2.03 -8.90
N ILE A 137 0.65 -3.09 -9.62
CA ILE A 137 0.92 -4.42 -9.02
C ILE A 137 2.12 -4.33 -8.08
N LEU A 138 3.22 -3.71 -8.51
CA LEU A 138 4.40 -3.51 -7.67
C LEU A 138 4.07 -2.69 -6.42
N ALA A 139 3.32 -1.60 -6.56
CA ALA A 139 2.90 -0.79 -5.42
C ALA A 139 2.10 -1.62 -4.40
N MET A 140 1.16 -2.46 -4.84
CA MET A 140 0.39 -3.35 -3.98
C MET A 140 1.27 -4.41 -3.31
N ILE A 141 2.22 -5.02 -4.03
CA ILE A 141 3.16 -6.01 -3.49
C ILE A 141 4.02 -5.38 -2.38
N PHE A 142 4.63 -4.23 -2.64
CA PHE A 142 5.47 -3.55 -1.63
C PHE A 142 4.66 -3.12 -0.41
N LEU A 143 3.41 -2.71 -0.60
CA LEU A 143 2.52 -2.39 0.52
C LEU A 143 2.12 -3.65 1.31
N ALA A 144 1.84 -4.75 0.64
CA ALA A 144 1.57 -6.05 1.28
C ALA A 144 2.76 -6.56 2.09
N ILE A 145 3.99 -6.45 1.55
CA ILE A 145 5.22 -6.77 2.29
C ILE A 145 5.38 -5.85 3.51
N THR A 146 5.04 -4.56 3.37
CA THR A 146 5.03 -3.61 4.49
C THR A 146 4.08 -4.07 5.60
N ILE A 147 2.87 -4.49 5.26
CA ILE A 147 1.89 -5.05 6.19
C ILE A 147 2.47 -6.30 6.89
N GLY A 148 3.05 -7.23 6.12
CA GLY A 148 3.68 -8.43 6.66
C GLY A 148 4.81 -8.13 7.64
N THR A 149 5.68 -7.15 7.33
CA THR A 149 6.77 -6.74 8.24
C THR A 149 6.24 -6.07 9.51
N LEU A 150 5.12 -5.36 9.41
CA LEU A 150 4.44 -4.78 10.56
C LEU A 150 3.75 -5.86 11.42
N CYS A 151 3.10 -6.86 10.84
CA CYS A 151 2.49 -7.98 11.57
C CYS A 151 3.52 -8.86 12.28
N GLY A 152 4.56 -9.32 11.59
CA GLY A 152 5.58 -10.23 12.12
C GLY A 152 6.37 -9.68 13.31
N ARG A 153 6.29 -8.39 13.56
CA ARG A 153 6.97 -7.75 14.69
C ARG A 153 6.29 -8.01 16.04
N ASP A 154 4.99 -8.30 16.08
CA ASP A 154 4.26 -8.55 17.35
C ASP A 154 4.56 -9.96 17.88
N ASN A 155 4.76 -10.94 17.01
CA ASN A 155 5.06 -12.30 17.41
C ASN A 155 6.42 -12.44 18.12
N ASN A 156 7.38 -11.56 17.80
CA ASN A 156 8.69 -11.57 18.45
C ASN A 156 8.74 -10.78 19.78
N MET A 157 7.73 -9.90 20.06
CA MET A 157 7.65 -9.19 21.34
C MET A 157 6.96 -10.01 22.44
N GLN A 158 6.16 -11.02 22.08
CA GLN A 158 5.54 -11.92 23.06
C GLN A 158 6.50 -13.01 23.56
N GLN A 159 7.68 -13.15 22.96
CA GLN A 159 8.72 -14.08 23.40
C GLN A 159 9.86 -13.42 24.18
N THR A 160 9.64 -12.26 24.82
CA THR A 160 10.52 -11.94 25.94
C THR A 160 10.27 -13.02 26.98
N PRO A 161 11.28 -13.85 27.34
CA PRO A 161 11.10 -14.75 28.45
C PRO A 161 10.67 -13.90 29.62
N TYR A 162 9.58 -14.30 30.25
CA TYR A 162 9.21 -13.81 31.57
C TYR A 162 10.41 -14.14 32.48
N TYR A 163 11.32 -13.21 32.59
CA TYR A 163 12.29 -13.23 33.67
C TYR A 163 11.42 -13.08 34.90
N GLY A 164 11.17 -14.22 35.56
CA GLY A 164 10.48 -14.25 36.80
C GLY A 164 11.09 -13.17 37.68
N ASP A 165 10.24 -12.34 38.26
CA ASP A 165 10.65 -11.38 39.25
C ASP A 165 11.65 -12.08 40.18
N PRO A 166 12.83 -11.49 40.44
CA PRO A 166 13.70 -12.03 41.45
C PRO A 166 12.85 -12.13 42.69
N MET A 167 12.56 -13.38 43.13
CA MET A 167 11.89 -13.64 44.40
C MET A 167 12.47 -12.64 45.40
N TYR A 168 11.61 -11.81 45.96
CA TYR A 168 11.97 -11.05 47.12
C TYR A 168 12.51 -12.06 48.12
N GLN A 169 13.83 -12.15 48.24
CA GLN A 169 14.47 -12.77 49.37
C GLN A 169 14.07 -11.93 50.55
N MET A 170 13.04 -12.37 51.28
CA MET A 170 12.75 -11.82 52.58
C MET A 170 14.06 -11.89 53.40
N PRO A 171 14.54 -10.77 53.97
CA PRO A 171 15.68 -10.83 54.83
C PRO A 171 15.30 -11.77 56.02
N ASN A 172 16.02 -12.86 56.11
CA ASN A 172 15.89 -13.83 57.16
C ASN A 172 16.33 -13.14 58.46
N ASN A 173 15.36 -12.49 59.16
CA ASN A 173 15.57 -11.99 60.52
C ASN A 173 15.75 -13.20 61.45
N GLY A 174 16.95 -13.73 61.46
CA GLY A 174 17.35 -14.69 62.43
C GLY A 174 17.33 -14.05 63.83
N TYR A 175 16.24 -14.31 64.53
CA TYR A 175 16.19 -14.09 65.99
C TYR A 175 17.09 -15.18 66.61
N ASN A 176 18.35 -14.81 66.84
CA ASN A 176 19.24 -15.55 67.76
C ASN A 176 18.72 -15.33 69.19
N THR A 177 17.81 -16.18 69.66
CA THR A 177 17.53 -16.35 71.05
C THR A 177 18.64 -17.24 71.64
N GLN A 178 19.66 -16.62 72.20
CA GLN A 178 20.65 -17.27 73.06
C GLN A 178 19.99 -17.57 74.40
N PRO A 179 19.99 -18.79 74.88
CA PRO A 179 19.56 -19.07 76.28
C PRO A 179 20.68 -18.63 77.22
N GLN A 180 20.35 -17.65 78.06
CA GLN A 180 21.19 -17.35 79.23
C GLN A 180 21.09 -18.54 80.23
N SER A 181 22.17 -19.27 80.32
CA SER A 181 22.39 -20.22 81.44
C SER A 181 22.56 -19.43 82.76
N GLY A 182 21.67 -19.68 83.68
CA GLY A 182 21.79 -19.20 85.04
C GLY A 182 23.03 -19.79 85.76
N GLN A 183 23.72 -18.93 86.46
CA GLN A 183 24.59 -19.37 87.57
C GLN A 183 23.99 -18.91 88.90
N SER A 184 23.72 -19.95 89.69
CA SER A 184 23.43 -19.86 91.11
C SER A 184 24.70 -19.50 91.93
N LEU A 185 24.57 -18.59 92.84
CA LEU A 185 25.00 -18.72 94.27
C LEU A 185 24.25 -17.75 95.11
#